data_d7eb75167f1e40ca78b9d41b7c94c0c0
#
_entry.id   d7eb75167f1e40ca78b9d41b7c94c0c0
#
_cell.length_a   1.000
_cell.length_b   1.000
_cell.length_c   1.000
_cell.angle_alpha   90.00
_cell.angle_beta   90.00
_cell.angle_gamma   90.00
#
_symmetry.space_group_name_H-M   'P 1'
#
loop_
_entity.id
_entity.type
_entity.pdbx_description
1 polymer ?
#
loop_
_entity_poly.entity_id
_entity_poly.type
_entity_poly.pdbx_seq_one_letter_code
_entity_poly.pdbx_strand_id
1 'polypeptide(L)'
;MVAALLPLSGARVLEVGAGSGYMAAVLRAAGALEVVALELIPALAATARHNLSRAGVGTVEVRCQDGRRGAPDRAPFQAVVISAAAEAVPEALFEQVAEGGSVLAPLGGPEEQELVRLRRGGGGKWQGEKLGPCRFVPLLDWSILGDRGR
;
A
#
# COMPACT_ATOMS: atom_id res chain seq x y z
N MET A 1 4.96 10.93 0.51
CA MET A 1 5.14 9.45 0.47
C MET A 1 5.84 9.01 -0.82
N VAL A 2 5.30 9.30 -1.99
CA VAL A 2 5.83 8.77 -3.27
C VAL A 2 7.30 9.13 -3.51
N ALA A 3 7.72 10.35 -3.18
CA ALA A 3 9.12 10.78 -3.31
C ALA A 3 10.11 9.84 -2.61
N ALA A 4 9.72 9.22 -1.50
CA ALA A 4 10.55 8.28 -0.75
C ALA A 4 10.73 6.92 -1.46
N LEU A 5 9.96 6.66 -2.51
CA LEU A 5 9.99 5.40 -3.27
C LEU A 5 10.64 5.55 -4.64
N LEU A 6 10.93 6.78 -5.07
CA LEU A 6 11.50 7.01 -6.41
C LEU A 6 12.92 6.41 -6.54
N PRO A 7 13.28 5.92 -7.73
CA PRO A 7 12.48 5.87 -8.96
C PRO A 7 11.49 4.70 -9.00
N LEU A 8 10.33 4.88 -9.64
CA LEU A 8 9.30 3.84 -9.81
C LEU A 8 9.14 3.38 -11.26
N SER A 9 10.01 3.83 -12.15
CA SER A 9 9.92 3.46 -13.57
C SER A 9 9.96 1.95 -13.77
N GLY A 10 8.90 1.42 -14.39
CA GLY A 10 8.75 -0.01 -14.63
C GLY A 10 8.39 -0.85 -13.41
N ALA A 11 8.18 -0.22 -12.23
CA ALA A 11 7.90 -0.94 -11.00
C ALA A 11 6.46 -1.47 -10.93
N ARG A 12 6.32 -2.64 -10.29
CA ARG A 12 5.03 -3.14 -9.79
C ARG A 12 4.89 -2.69 -8.35
N VAL A 13 3.78 -2.05 -8.03
CA VAL A 13 3.53 -1.48 -6.71
C VAL A 13 2.25 -2.06 -6.12
N LEU A 14 2.33 -2.45 -4.86
CA LEU A 14 1.16 -2.79 -4.05
C LEU A 14 0.80 -1.60 -3.18
N GLU A 15 -0.44 -1.16 -3.23
CA GLU A 15 -1.02 -0.19 -2.30
C GLU A 15 -2.00 -0.88 -1.36
N VAL A 16 -1.83 -0.68 -0.07
CA VAL A 16 -2.76 -1.15 0.96
C VAL A 16 -3.51 0.04 1.53
N GLY A 17 -4.83 0.06 1.33
CA GLY A 17 -5.69 1.18 1.69
C GLY A 17 -5.88 2.15 0.52
N ALA A 18 -6.57 1.71 -0.53
CA ALA A 18 -6.75 2.51 -1.76
C ALA A 18 -7.58 3.77 -1.56
N GLY A 19 -8.54 3.76 -0.63
CA GLY A 19 -9.42 4.89 -0.35
C GLY A 19 -10.09 5.41 -1.61
N SER A 20 -9.80 6.67 -1.98
CA SER A 20 -10.34 7.31 -3.18
C SER A 20 -9.65 6.91 -4.49
N GLY A 21 -8.52 6.19 -4.43
CA GLY A 21 -7.68 5.88 -5.58
C GLY A 21 -6.62 6.95 -5.89
N TYR A 22 -6.55 8.01 -5.11
CA TYR A 22 -5.60 9.12 -5.35
C TYR A 22 -4.14 8.65 -5.35
N MET A 23 -3.73 7.91 -4.34
CA MET A 23 -2.34 7.41 -4.24
C MET A 23 -2.00 6.49 -5.41
N ALA A 24 -2.90 5.60 -5.81
CA ALA A 24 -2.71 4.74 -6.97
C ALA A 24 -2.48 5.55 -8.25
N ALA A 25 -3.24 6.63 -8.45
CA ALA A 25 -3.04 7.54 -9.58
C ALA A 25 -1.68 8.22 -9.52
N VAL A 26 -1.25 8.68 -8.35
CA VAL A 26 0.08 9.31 -8.16
C VAL A 26 1.21 8.32 -8.42
N LEU A 27 1.10 7.08 -7.95
CA LEU A 27 2.08 6.03 -8.21
C LEU A 27 2.22 5.74 -9.71
N ARG A 28 1.11 5.70 -10.45
CA ARG A 28 1.13 5.56 -11.91
C ARG A 28 1.79 6.75 -12.58
N ALA A 29 1.45 7.97 -12.17
CA ALA A 29 2.06 9.19 -12.68
C ALA A 29 3.57 9.27 -12.38
N ALA A 30 4.02 8.66 -11.29
CA ALA A 30 5.44 8.56 -10.92
C ALA A 30 6.21 7.47 -11.70
N GLY A 31 5.55 6.75 -12.61
CA GLY A 31 6.19 5.79 -13.52
C GLY A 31 5.99 4.32 -13.17
N ALA A 32 5.22 3.98 -12.15
CA ALA A 32 4.91 2.59 -11.86
C ALA A 32 4.25 1.91 -13.08
N LEU A 33 4.73 0.73 -13.47
CA LEU A 33 4.20 -0.02 -14.61
C LEU A 33 2.78 -0.51 -14.33
N GLU A 34 2.57 -1.04 -13.14
CA GLU A 34 1.24 -1.44 -12.67
C GLU A 34 1.11 -1.22 -11.16
N VAL A 35 -0.12 -0.99 -10.72
CA VAL A 35 -0.47 -0.84 -9.31
C VAL A 35 -1.60 -1.81 -9.00
N VAL A 36 -1.41 -2.61 -7.95
CA VAL A 36 -2.48 -3.37 -7.30
C VAL A 36 -2.86 -2.62 -6.04
N ALA A 37 -4.10 -2.14 -5.96
CA ALA A 37 -4.59 -1.36 -4.84
C ALA A 37 -5.68 -2.14 -4.08
N LEU A 38 -5.48 -2.31 -2.79
CA LEU A 38 -6.35 -3.08 -1.93
C LEU A 38 -7.17 -2.15 -1.04
N GLU A 39 -8.47 -2.38 -0.96
CA GLU A 39 -9.37 -1.61 -0.12
C GLU A 39 -10.34 -2.54 0.61
N LEU A 40 -10.42 -2.41 1.93
CA LEU A 40 -11.27 -3.26 2.75
C LEU A 40 -12.76 -2.92 2.58
N ILE A 41 -13.07 -1.64 2.43
CA ILE A 41 -14.45 -1.14 2.44
C ILE A 41 -15.02 -1.15 1.02
N PRO A 42 -16.07 -1.96 0.73
CA PRO A 42 -16.60 -2.11 -0.63
C PRO A 42 -16.99 -0.80 -1.31
N ALA A 43 -17.62 0.12 -0.58
CA ALA A 43 -18.02 1.42 -1.10
C ALA A 43 -16.80 2.27 -1.53
N LEU A 44 -15.70 2.22 -0.76
CA LEU A 44 -14.47 2.92 -1.09
C LEU A 44 -13.75 2.26 -2.27
N ALA A 45 -13.74 0.94 -2.35
CA ALA A 45 -13.18 0.23 -3.51
C ALA A 45 -13.92 0.61 -4.81
N ALA A 46 -15.25 0.70 -4.75
CA ALA A 46 -16.06 1.15 -5.89
C ALA A 46 -15.75 2.60 -6.26
N THR A 47 -15.61 3.48 -5.28
CA THR A 47 -15.24 4.89 -5.48
C THR A 47 -13.86 5.00 -6.12
N ALA A 48 -12.87 4.24 -5.65
CA ALA A 48 -11.53 4.22 -6.22
C ALA A 48 -11.56 3.83 -7.70
N ARG A 49 -12.26 2.74 -8.05
CA ARG A 49 -12.42 2.31 -9.46
C ARG A 49 -13.05 3.39 -10.32
N HIS A 50 -14.10 4.01 -9.83
CA HIS A 50 -14.80 5.08 -10.54
C HIS A 50 -13.88 6.28 -10.78
N ASN A 51 -13.18 6.75 -9.75
CA ASN A 51 -12.27 7.89 -9.84
C ASN A 51 -11.12 7.63 -10.81
N LEU A 52 -10.50 6.46 -10.73
CA LEU A 52 -9.40 6.06 -11.61
C LEU A 52 -9.86 5.98 -13.07
N SER A 53 -11.04 5.42 -13.32
CA SER A 53 -11.65 5.36 -14.66
C SER A 53 -11.91 6.75 -15.21
N ARG A 54 -12.49 7.65 -14.42
CA ARG A 54 -12.75 9.04 -14.83
C ARG A 54 -11.47 9.81 -15.12
N ALA A 55 -10.42 9.57 -14.37
CA ALA A 55 -9.11 10.19 -14.57
C ALA A 55 -8.32 9.61 -15.74
N GLY A 56 -8.82 8.55 -16.39
CA GLY A 56 -8.12 7.87 -17.47
C GLY A 56 -6.85 7.14 -17.02
N VAL A 57 -6.77 6.78 -15.75
CA VAL A 57 -5.62 6.06 -15.18
C VAL A 57 -5.77 4.57 -15.47
N GLY A 58 -4.97 4.06 -16.40
CA GLY A 58 -4.91 2.64 -16.73
C GLY A 58 -3.95 1.86 -15.84
N THR A 59 -4.01 0.51 -15.94
CA THR A 59 -3.11 -0.42 -15.26
C THR A 59 -3.09 -0.30 -13.73
N VAL A 60 -4.24 0.03 -13.15
CA VAL A 60 -4.52 -0.09 -11.71
C VAL A 60 -5.61 -1.13 -11.51
N GLU A 61 -5.28 -2.17 -10.74
CA GLU A 61 -6.24 -3.18 -10.31
C GLU A 61 -6.68 -2.87 -8.88
N VAL A 62 -7.95 -2.51 -8.69
CA VAL A 62 -8.53 -2.29 -7.36
C VAL A 62 -9.25 -3.54 -6.91
N ARG A 63 -8.82 -4.09 -5.78
CA ARG A 63 -9.42 -5.27 -5.15
C ARG A 63 -10.09 -4.91 -3.82
N CYS A 64 -11.30 -5.40 -3.61
CA CYS A 64 -11.96 -5.29 -2.31
C CYS A 64 -11.58 -6.49 -1.45
N GLN A 65 -10.58 -6.31 -0.59
CA GLN A 65 -10.07 -7.37 0.28
C GLN A 65 -9.26 -6.81 1.46
N ASP A 66 -8.97 -7.67 2.43
CA ASP A 66 -8.08 -7.32 3.55
C ASP A 66 -6.65 -7.12 3.06
N GLY A 67 -6.18 -5.88 3.11
CA GLY A 67 -4.86 -5.49 2.63
C GLY A 67 -3.69 -6.08 3.42
N ARG A 68 -3.92 -6.57 4.64
CA ARG A 68 -2.86 -7.19 5.46
C ARG A 68 -2.31 -8.47 4.86
N ARG A 69 -3.08 -9.12 3.98
CA ARG A 69 -2.67 -10.32 3.26
C ARG A 69 -1.91 -10.01 1.98
N GLY A 70 -1.93 -8.75 1.53
CA GLY A 70 -1.34 -8.36 0.25
C GLY A 70 -2.02 -9.01 -0.95
N ALA A 71 -1.24 -9.18 -2.01
CA ALA A 71 -1.66 -9.81 -3.26
C ALA A 71 -0.58 -10.78 -3.75
N PRO A 72 -0.43 -11.96 -3.10
CA PRO A 72 0.66 -12.89 -3.38
C PRO A 72 0.65 -13.42 -4.81
N ASP A 73 -0.52 -13.49 -5.44
CA ASP A 73 -0.69 -13.90 -6.84
C ASP A 73 -0.07 -12.89 -7.84
N ARG A 74 0.20 -11.66 -7.39
CA ARG A 74 0.81 -10.59 -8.20
C ARG A 74 2.22 -10.23 -7.75
N ALA A 75 2.71 -10.85 -6.67
CA ALA A 75 4.07 -10.63 -6.18
C ALA A 75 5.12 -11.19 -7.18
N PRO A 76 6.39 -10.72 -7.12
CA PRO A 76 6.91 -9.72 -6.18
C PRO A 76 6.63 -8.27 -6.61
N PHE A 77 6.64 -7.36 -5.62
CA PHE A 77 6.49 -5.93 -5.82
C PHE A 77 7.81 -5.20 -5.53
N GLN A 78 8.16 -4.22 -6.34
CA GLN A 78 9.31 -3.34 -6.09
C GLN A 78 9.02 -2.34 -4.97
N ALA A 79 7.76 -2.01 -4.75
CA ALA A 79 7.34 -1.18 -3.64
C ALA A 79 5.98 -1.64 -3.09
N VAL A 80 5.86 -1.57 -1.77
CA VAL A 80 4.59 -1.73 -1.05
C VAL A 80 4.33 -0.43 -0.28
N VAL A 81 3.20 0.20 -0.53
CA VAL A 81 2.77 1.43 0.14
C VAL A 81 1.57 1.12 1.02
N ILE A 82 1.68 1.41 2.30
CA ILE A 82 0.57 1.26 3.23
C ILE A 82 0.04 2.66 3.54
N SER A 83 -1.19 2.93 3.13
CA SER A 83 -1.87 4.22 3.29
C SER A 83 -2.80 4.24 4.52
N ALA A 84 -2.47 3.43 5.51
CA ALA A 84 -3.13 3.35 6.81
C ALA A 84 -2.11 3.01 7.89
N ALA A 85 -2.31 3.49 9.11
CA ALA A 85 -1.36 3.30 10.21
C ALA A 85 -1.53 1.94 10.89
N ALA A 86 -0.41 1.30 11.21
CA ALA A 86 -0.34 0.07 11.97
C ALA A 86 0.80 0.12 13.00
N GLU A 87 0.73 -0.68 14.04
CA GLU A 87 1.83 -0.79 15.00
C GLU A 87 3.07 -1.40 14.36
N ALA A 88 2.87 -2.32 13.43
CA ALA A 88 3.92 -2.96 12.64
C ALA A 88 3.40 -3.30 11.24
N VAL A 89 4.31 -3.44 10.29
CA VAL A 89 3.98 -3.93 8.95
C VAL A 89 3.51 -5.40 9.05
N PRO A 90 2.35 -5.75 8.48
CA PRO A 90 1.91 -7.14 8.43
C PRO A 90 2.96 -8.06 7.78
N GLU A 91 3.26 -9.17 8.43
CA GLU A 91 4.36 -10.07 8.03
C GLU A 91 4.22 -10.57 6.58
N ALA A 92 3.00 -10.90 6.16
CA ALA A 92 2.73 -11.37 4.81
C ALA A 92 3.16 -10.38 3.71
N LEU A 93 3.26 -9.09 4.02
CA LEU A 93 3.67 -8.08 3.04
C LEU A 93 5.18 -8.11 2.79
N PHE A 94 5.99 -8.45 3.79
CA PHE A 94 7.43 -8.57 3.62
C PHE A 94 7.82 -9.64 2.61
N GLU A 95 7.09 -10.75 2.58
CA GLU A 95 7.35 -11.86 1.66
C GLU A 95 7.08 -11.50 0.20
N GLN A 96 6.27 -10.47 -0.03
CA GLN A 96 5.83 -10.05 -1.36
C GLN A 96 6.70 -8.93 -1.96
N VAL A 97 7.69 -8.44 -1.22
CA VAL A 97 8.61 -7.40 -1.69
C VAL A 97 9.78 -8.03 -2.42
N ALA A 98 10.10 -7.52 -3.61
CA ALA A 98 11.27 -7.94 -4.36
C ALA A 98 12.57 -7.59 -3.63
N GLU A 99 13.64 -8.32 -3.91
CA GLU A 99 14.98 -7.94 -3.46
C GLU A 99 15.33 -6.54 -3.99
N GLY A 100 15.87 -5.68 -3.13
CA GLY A 100 16.09 -4.27 -3.43
C GLY A 100 14.83 -3.39 -3.34
N GLY A 101 13.67 -3.99 -3.14
CA GLY A 101 12.40 -3.28 -2.99
C GLY A 101 12.21 -2.65 -1.61
N SER A 102 11.11 -1.94 -1.45
CA SER A 102 10.83 -1.19 -0.22
C SER A 102 9.37 -1.31 0.23
N VAL A 103 9.17 -1.21 1.55
CA VAL A 103 7.88 -0.94 2.15
C VAL A 103 7.89 0.48 2.70
N LEU A 104 6.84 1.25 2.44
CA LEU A 104 6.60 2.55 3.01
C LEU A 104 5.31 2.52 3.82
N ALA A 105 5.39 2.79 5.11
CA ALA A 105 4.25 2.67 6.00
C ALA A 105 4.28 3.71 7.13
N PRO A 106 3.12 4.24 7.53
CA PRO A 106 2.98 4.95 8.79
C PRO A 106 2.89 3.92 9.93
N LEU A 107 3.86 3.95 10.83
CA LEU A 107 3.94 3.04 11.96
C LEU A 107 3.74 3.79 13.27
N GLY A 108 2.98 3.21 14.16
CA GLY A 108 2.68 3.76 15.48
C GLY A 108 1.22 3.64 15.87
N GLY A 109 0.91 4.18 17.05
CA GLY A 109 -0.45 4.19 17.60
C GLY A 109 -1.27 5.41 17.17
N PRO A 110 -2.47 5.59 17.77
CA PRO A 110 -3.38 6.68 17.40
C PRO A 110 -2.81 8.09 17.64
N GLU A 111 -1.97 8.23 18.66
CA GLU A 111 -1.43 9.53 19.08
C GLU A 111 -0.15 9.91 18.36
N GLU A 112 0.68 8.93 18.05
CA GLU A 112 2.00 9.16 17.47
C GLU A 112 2.31 8.13 16.39
N GLN A 113 2.58 8.63 15.18
CA GLN A 113 2.91 7.82 14.01
C GLN A 113 4.13 8.41 13.32
N GLU A 114 4.98 7.53 12.84
CA GLU A 114 6.15 7.87 12.05
C GLU A 114 6.05 7.23 10.68
N LEU A 115 6.31 7.99 9.63
CA LEU A 115 6.46 7.43 8.30
C LEU A 115 7.81 6.73 8.22
N VAL A 116 7.79 5.42 7.94
CA VAL A 116 8.98 4.59 7.92
C VAL A 116 9.12 3.95 6.54
N ARG A 117 10.34 3.99 6.01
CA ARG A 117 10.73 3.21 4.84
C ARG A 117 11.58 2.03 5.28
N LEU A 118 11.16 0.83 4.89
CA LEU A 118 11.90 -0.40 5.09
C LEU A 118 12.40 -0.89 3.74
N ARG A 119 13.71 -1.06 3.59
CA ARG A 119 14.33 -1.52 2.35
C ARG A 119 14.84 -2.94 2.51
N ARG A 120 14.50 -3.79 1.55
CA ARG A 120 14.98 -5.16 1.49
C ARG A 120 16.34 -5.23 0.81
N GLY A 121 17.37 -5.57 1.58
CA GLY A 121 18.72 -5.83 1.08
C GLY A 121 18.94 -7.28 0.69
N GLY A 122 20.18 -7.59 0.28
CA GLY A 122 20.59 -8.95 -0.02
C GLY A 122 20.50 -9.88 1.20
N GLY A 123 20.22 -11.17 0.98
CA GLY A 123 20.08 -12.15 2.04
C GLY A 123 18.88 -11.99 2.95
N GLY A 124 17.85 -11.28 2.49
CA GLY A 124 16.62 -11.06 3.26
C GLY A 124 16.74 -10.08 4.43
N LYS A 125 17.82 -9.30 4.49
CA LYS A 125 18.01 -8.25 5.52
C LYS A 125 17.18 -7.03 5.22
N TRP A 126 16.62 -6.41 6.27
CA TRP A 126 15.83 -5.19 6.18
C TRP A 126 16.53 -4.03 6.88
N GLN A 127 16.48 -2.86 6.25
CA GLN A 127 16.96 -1.61 6.82
C GLN A 127 15.81 -0.62 6.94
N GLY A 128 15.61 -0.07 8.13
CA GLY A 128 14.59 0.91 8.42
C GLY A 128 15.13 2.33 8.44
N GLU A 129 14.33 3.27 7.94
CA GLU A 129 14.60 4.71 7.97
C GLU A 129 13.33 5.45 8.34
N LYS A 130 13.43 6.28 9.37
CA LYS A 130 12.35 7.18 9.77
C LYS A 130 12.37 8.43 8.90
N LEU A 131 11.23 8.76 8.31
CA LEU A 131 11.12 9.90 7.39
C LEU A 131 10.42 11.11 8.00
N GLY A 132 9.85 10.96 9.18
CA GLY A 132 9.21 12.02 9.94
C GLY A 132 7.81 11.69 10.42
N PRO A 133 7.27 12.54 11.31
CA PRO A 133 5.95 12.32 11.88
C PRO A 133 4.86 12.41 10.81
N CYS A 134 3.80 11.65 10.99
CA CYS A 134 2.64 11.64 10.09
C CYS A 134 1.37 11.29 10.87
N ARG A 135 0.23 11.38 10.19
CA ARG A 135 -1.04 10.97 10.75
C ARG A 135 -1.90 10.32 9.66
N PHE A 136 -2.24 9.06 9.87
CA PHE A 136 -3.08 8.26 8.99
C PHE A 136 -4.22 7.61 9.79
N VAL A 137 -5.29 7.25 9.11
CA VAL A 137 -6.34 6.39 9.66
C VAL A 137 -5.78 5.00 9.96
N PRO A 138 -6.34 4.28 10.94
CA PRO A 138 -5.83 2.95 11.28
C PRO A 138 -6.04 1.94 10.17
N LEU A 139 -5.09 1.01 10.04
CA LEU A 139 -5.23 -0.16 9.18
C LEU A 139 -6.24 -1.12 9.82
N LEU A 140 -7.36 -1.28 9.16
CA LEU A 140 -8.49 -2.09 9.64
C LEU A 140 -8.44 -3.50 9.07
N ASP A 141 -9.20 -4.40 9.69
CA ASP A 141 -9.45 -5.76 9.22
C ASP A 141 -10.96 -6.09 9.16
N TRP A 142 -11.30 -7.25 8.64
CA TRP A 142 -12.69 -7.68 8.49
C TRP A 142 -13.48 -7.72 9.81
N SER A 143 -12.81 -7.88 10.96
CA SER A 143 -13.50 -7.95 12.25
C SER A 143 -14.27 -6.65 12.58
N ILE A 144 -13.83 -5.53 12.04
CA ILE A 144 -14.44 -4.21 12.25
C ILE A 144 -15.74 -4.03 11.47
N LEU A 145 -15.84 -4.70 10.31
CA LEU A 145 -17.05 -4.62 9.49
C LEU A 145 -18.23 -5.43 10.07
N GLY A 146 -17.98 -6.20 11.13
CA GLY A 146 -18.98 -7.06 11.77
C GLY A 146 -19.55 -8.11 10.82
N ASP A 147 -20.58 -8.82 11.27
CA ASP A 147 -21.26 -9.89 10.50
C ASP A 147 -22.06 -9.39 9.28
N ARG A 148 -21.91 -8.10 8.91
CA ARG A 148 -22.67 -7.45 7.82
C ARG A 148 -22.10 -7.69 6.42
N GLY A 149 -21.04 -8.46 6.30
CA GLY A 149 -20.34 -8.70 5.04
C GLY A 149 -20.35 -10.15 4.56
N ARG A 150 -21.20 -10.97 5.14
CA ARG A 150 -21.36 -12.37 4.70
C ARG A 150 -22.67 -12.54 3.94
#